data_ed9522bb368851b151f07163b61fc613
#
_entry.id   ed9522bb368851b151f07163b61fc613
#
_cell.length_a   1.000
_cell.length_b   1.000
_cell.length_c   1.000
_cell.angle_alpha   90.00
_cell.angle_beta   90.00
_cell.angle_gamma   90.00
#
_symmetry.space_group_name_H-M   'P 1'
#
loop_
_entity.id
_entity.type
_entity.pdbx_description
1 polymer ?
#
loop_
_entity_poly.entity_id
_entity_poly.type
_entity_poly.pdbx_seq_one_letter_code
_entity_poly.pdbx_strand_id
1 'polypeptide(L)'
;DYYILNGSKNFITHAISAQVAVVIARTGEKGDSHGMTTFIIEKGTPGFSSGKKENKLGMRASETACLFFDNCRVHKDQVIGEEGDGFIQALKLLDGGRISIAALSLGIAKGAYECALKYANEREQFNQKIFDFQSVGFKLAEMATNIEAAELLTRKAGMLKDNGEKVTKMSAMAKLFASETAVEVSNESVQIFGGYGFTKDFPAEKYFRDAKLCTIGEGTSSIQKMVISREIKKDVK
;
A
#
# COMPACT_ATOMS: atom_id res chain seq x y z
N ASP A 1 23.04 -24.21 17.19
CA ASP A 1 21.72 -24.20 16.57
C ASP A 1 21.53 -22.94 15.70
N TYR A 2 21.64 -23.12 14.38
CA TYR A 2 21.61 -22.02 13.41
C TYR A 2 20.83 -22.43 12.16
N TYR A 3 20.20 -21.45 11.56
CA TYR A 3 19.67 -21.52 10.20
C TYR A 3 20.65 -20.90 9.22
N ILE A 4 20.67 -21.38 7.98
CA ILE A 4 21.42 -20.79 6.87
C ILE A 4 20.43 -20.28 5.84
N LEU A 5 20.34 -18.96 5.69
CA LEU A 5 19.45 -18.35 4.72
C LEU A 5 20.18 -18.08 3.40
N ASN A 6 19.53 -18.50 2.30
CA ASN A 6 19.97 -18.25 0.94
C ASN A 6 18.80 -17.75 0.09
N GLY A 7 19.00 -16.70 -0.69
CA GLY A 7 17.99 -16.14 -1.57
C GLY A 7 17.92 -14.62 -1.55
N SER A 8 16.80 -14.07 -2.01
CA SER A 8 16.59 -12.62 -2.08
C SER A 8 15.16 -12.22 -1.77
N LYS A 9 14.99 -10.94 -1.40
CA LYS A 9 13.69 -10.27 -1.27
C LYS A 9 13.70 -9.00 -2.11
N ASN A 10 12.64 -8.78 -2.88
CA ASN A 10 12.54 -7.61 -3.75
C ASN A 10 11.59 -6.55 -3.18
N PHE A 11 11.81 -5.30 -3.57
CA PHE A 11 10.97 -4.15 -3.24
C PHE A 11 10.80 -3.91 -1.75
N ILE A 12 11.87 -4.07 -0.98
CA ILE A 12 11.83 -3.91 0.47
C ILE A 12 12.01 -2.44 0.84
N THR A 13 11.03 -1.91 1.55
CA THR A 13 11.07 -0.55 2.11
C THR A 13 12.14 -0.48 3.19
N HIS A 14 12.93 0.61 3.18
CA HIS A 14 14.06 0.85 4.10
C HIS A 14 15.17 -0.21 4.06
N ALA A 15 15.29 -0.98 2.97
CA ALA A 15 16.28 -2.04 2.83
C ALA A 15 17.74 -1.58 3.04
N ILE A 16 18.05 -0.31 2.74
CA ILE A 16 19.41 0.26 2.89
C ILE A 16 19.56 0.95 4.24
N SER A 17 18.55 1.71 4.69
CA SER A 17 18.62 2.56 5.88
C SER A 17 18.27 1.85 7.19
N ALA A 18 17.45 0.78 7.14
CA ALA A 18 17.06 0.04 8.34
C ALA A 18 18.25 -0.67 9.01
N GLN A 19 18.17 -0.81 10.32
CA GLN A 19 19.16 -1.54 11.11
C GLN A 19 18.77 -3.01 11.33
N VAL A 20 17.48 -3.33 11.14
CA VAL A 20 16.91 -4.66 11.36
C VAL A 20 15.97 -4.99 10.22
N ALA A 21 16.00 -6.23 9.76
CA ALA A 21 15.02 -6.79 8.83
C ALA A 21 14.24 -7.93 9.47
N VAL A 22 12.92 -7.92 9.32
CA VAL A 22 12.06 -9.06 9.64
C VAL A 22 11.84 -9.85 8.35
N VAL A 23 12.31 -11.09 8.33
CA VAL A 23 12.39 -11.91 7.13
C VAL A 23 11.63 -13.21 7.31
N ILE A 24 10.66 -13.46 6.45
CA ILE A 24 9.98 -14.76 6.40
C ILE A 24 10.71 -15.62 5.37
N ALA A 25 11.24 -16.75 5.80
CA ALA A 25 11.92 -17.70 4.93
C ALA A 25 11.31 -19.10 5.04
N ARG A 26 11.56 -19.94 4.04
CA ARG A 26 11.09 -21.32 4.03
C ARG A 26 12.05 -22.19 4.84
N THR A 27 11.50 -22.90 5.82
CA THR A 27 12.20 -23.87 6.66
C THR A 27 11.70 -25.31 6.43
N GLY A 28 10.52 -25.46 5.85
CA GLY A 28 9.90 -26.74 5.53
C GLY A 28 9.67 -26.95 4.03
N GLU A 29 8.86 -27.92 3.68
CA GLU A 29 8.59 -28.33 2.31
C GLU A 29 7.81 -27.30 1.49
N LYS A 30 7.98 -27.32 0.16
CA LYS A 30 7.23 -26.41 -0.74
C LYS A 30 5.75 -26.79 -0.73
N GLY A 31 4.89 -25.79 -0.44
CA GLY A 31 3.43 -25.98 -0.37
C GLY A 31 2.90 -26.17 1.05
N ASP A 32 3.75 -26.48 2.02
CA ASP A 32 3.36 -26.53 3.42
C ASP A 32 3.19 -25.10 3.98
N SER A 33 2.02 -24.83 4.55
CA SER A 33 1.72 -23.57 5.23
C SER A 33 2.48 -23.38 6.54
N HIS A 34 2.91 -24.49 7.18
CA HIS A 34 3.75 -24.48 8.38
C HIS A 34 5.25 -24.58 8.05
N GLY A 35 5.60 -24.58 6.77
CA GLY A 35 6.98 -24.63 6.30
C GLY A 35 7.64 -23.24 6.15
N MET A 36 7.16 -22.21 6.85
CA MET A 36 7.73 -20.86 6.81
C MET A 36 7.98 -20.32 8.21
N THR A 37 9.14 -19.71 8.42
CA THR A 37 9.55 -19.18 9.72
C THR A 37 9.96 -17.73 9.59
N THR A 38 9.70 -16.92 10.61
CA THR A 38 10.04 -15.50 10.64
C THR A 38 11.31 -15.28 11.45
N PHE A 39 12.26 -14.54 10.90
CA PHE A 39 13.56 -14.24 11.50
C PHE A 39 13.76 -12.74 11.68
N ILE A 40 14.48 -12.35 12.73
CA ILE A 40 15.05 -11.02 12.89
C ILE A 40 16.51 -11.08 12.42
N ILE A 41 16.88 -10.21 11.48
CA ILE A 41 18.24 -10.15 10.94
C ILE A 41 18.75 -8.72 11.08
N GLU A 42 19.87 -8.57 11.82
CA GLU A 42 20.51 -7.28 12.02
C GLU A 42 21.40 -6.91 10.84
N LYS A 43 21.48 -5.62 10.56
CA LYS A 43 22.40 -5.07 9.58
C LYS A 43 23.84 -5.39 9.98
N GLY A 44 24.64 -5.85 9.04
CA GLY A 44 26.02 -6.30 9.28
C GLY A 44 26.15 -7.78 9.59
N THR A 45 25.05 -8.54 9.68
CA THR A 45 25.13 -10.01 9.75
C THR A 45 25.87 -10.54 8.51
N PRO A 46 26.90 -11.38 8.68
CA PRO A 46 27.63 -11.97 7.55
C PRO A 46 26.68 -12.68 6.57
N GLY A 47 26.84 -12.40 5.28
CA GLY A 47 25.96 -12.94 4.24
C GLY A 47 24.66 -12.20 4.04
N PHE A 48 24.36 -11.15 4.81
CA PHE A 48 23.19 -10.28 4.63
C PHE A 48 23.61 -8.94 4.01
N SER A 49 23.00 -8.55 2.89
CA SER A 49 23.30 -7.29 2.21
C SER A 49 22.07 -6.71 1.53
N SER A 50 22.13 -5.41 1.23
CA SER A 50 21.11 -4.71 0.44
C SER A 50 21.63 -4.34 -0.95
N GLY A 51 20.71 -4.30 -1.93
CA GLY A 51 20.98 -3.83 -3.29
C GLY A 51 20.93 -2.31 -3.41
N LYS A 52 21.05 -1.83 -4.65
CA LYS A 52 20.89 -0.41 -4.96
C LYS A 52 19.44 0.04 -4.82
N LYS A 53 19.26 1.33 -4.51
CA LYS A 53 17.94 1.98 -4.45
C LYS A 53 17.21 1.89 -5.79
N GLU A 54 15.94 1.49 -5.76
CA GLU A 54 15.07 1.42 -6.94
C GLU A 54 14.68 2.81 -7.45
N ASN A 55 14.67 2.98 -8.78
CA ASN A 55 14.14 4.17 -9.44
C ASN A 55 12.65 3.97 -9.74
N LYS A 56 11.79 4.49 -8.88
CA LYS A 56 10.35 4.22 -8.89
C LYS A 56 9.54 5.31 -9.60
N LEU A 57 8.35 4.93 -10.08
CA LEU A 57 7.35 5.84 -10.64
C LEU A 57 6.94 6.92 -9.63
N GLY A 58 6.50 6.50 -8.45
CA GLY A 58 6.03 7.32 -7.34
C GLY A 58 6.61 6.88 -6.00
N MET A 59 6.14 7.50 -4.91
CA MET A 59 6.63 7.26 -3.55
C MET A 59 8.17 7.28 -3.48
N ARG A 60 8.80 8.21 -4.20
CA ARG A 60 10.26 8.26 -4.41
C ARG A 60 11.03 8.58 -3.13
N ALA A 61 10.37 9.26 -2.17
CA ALA A 61 10.95 9.54 -0.86
C ALA A 61 11.06 8.28 0.02
N SER A 62 10.16 7.30 -0.17
CA SER A 62 10.25 6.00 0.50
C SER A 62 11.33 5.17 -0.18
N GLU A 63 12.44 4.94 0.50
CA GLU A 63 13.54 4.12 0.00
C GLU A 63 13.06 2.67 -0.21
N THR A 64 13.49 2.08 -1.31
CA THR A 64 13.13 0.70 -1.67
C THR A 64 14.34 0.05 -2.35
N ALA A 65 14.72 -1.17 -1.95
CA ALA A 65 15.78 -1.94 -2.59
C ALA A 65 15.55 -3.45 -2.41
N CYS A 66 16.42 -4.26 -3.01
CA CYS A 66 16.46 -5.69 -2.75
C CYS A 66 17.25 -5.98 -1.46
N LEU A 67 16.95 -7.12 -0.82
CA LEU A 67 17.78 -7.76 0.19
C LEU A 67 18.32 -9.07 -0.37
N PHE A 68 19.58 -9.38 -0.04
CA PHE A 68 20.26 -10.60 -0.45
C PHE A 68 20.78 -11.36 0.76
N PHE A 69 20.65 -12.67 0.69
CA PHE A 69 21.13 -13.62 1.68
C PHE A 69 22.01 -14.64 0.98
N ASP A 70 23.30 -14.70 1.35
CA ASP A 70 24.28 -15.62 0.82
C ASP A 70 24.97 -16.32 1.99
N ASN A 71 24.58 -17.57 2.25
CA ASN A 71 25.00 -18.32 3.40
C ASN A 71 24.86 -17.53 4.71
N CYS A 72 23.80 -16.72 4.81
CA CYS A 72 23.55 -15.87 5.97
C CYS A 72 23.16 -16.74 7.15
N ARG A 73 24.04 -16.75 8.17
CA ARG A 73 23.88 -17.57 9.37
C ARG A 73 23.08 -16.81 10.43
N VAL A 74 21.92 -17.38 10.81
CA VAL A 74 20.98 -16.78 11.76
C VAL A 74 20.79 -17.72 12.94
N HIS A 75 21.00 -17.23 14.18
CA HIS A 75 20.84 -18.04 15.37
C HIS A 75 19.35 -18.35 15.62
N LYS A 76 19.05 -19.51 16.24
CA LYS A 76 17.68 -19.89 16.56
C LYS A 76 16.92 -18.89 17.44
N ASP A 77 17.63 -18.17 18.30
CA ASP A 77 17.03 -17.13 19.17
C ASP A 77 16.55 -15.89 18.38
N GLN A 78 16.89 -15.80 17.09
CA GLN A 78 16.40 -14.76 16.19
C GLN A 78 15.10 -15.13 15.45
N VAL A 79 14.49 -16.28 15.80
CA VAL A 79 13.16 -16.66 15.33
C VAL A 79 12.10 -15.86 16.09
N ILE A 80 11.12 -15.33 15.37
CA ILE A 80 9.93 -14.66 15.95
C ILE A 80 8.79 -15.68 16.06
N GLY A 81 8.39 -15.99 17.29
CA GLY A 81 7.41 -17.03 17.57
C GLY A 81 8.05 -18.42 17.47
N GLU A 82 7.33 -19.37 16.88
CA GLU A 82 7.81 -20.73 16.71
C GLU A 82 8.18 -21.03 15.24
N GLU A 83 9.00 -22.04 15.03
CA GLU A 83 9.29 -22.53 13.68
C GLU A 83 8.00 -23.00 13.01
N GLY A 84 7.76 -22.55 11.77
CA GLY A 84 6.54 -22.85 11.03
C GLY A 84 5.43 -21.79 11.11
N ASP A 85 5.50 -20.83 12.00
CA ASP A 85 4.45 -19.82 12.23
C ASP A 85 4.45 -18.68 11.18
N GLY A 86 5.51 -18.54 10.39
CA GLY A 86 5.76 -17.35 9.55
C GLY A 86 4.63 -17.05 8.57
N PHE A 87 3.97 -18.04 8.00
CA PHE A 87 2.86 -17.80 7.07
C PHE A 87 1.62 -17.24 7.79
N ILE A 88 1.27 -17.77 8.93
CA ILE A 88 0.13 -17.29 9.74
C ILE A 88 0.40 -15.89 10.26
N GLN A 89 1.63 -15.59 10.70
CA GLN A 89 2.05 -14.25 11.11
C GLN A 89 1.91 -13.26 9.95
N ALA A 90 2.38 -13.62 8.74
CA ALA A 90 2.22 -12.78 7.54
C ALA A 90 0.75 -12.45 7.24
N LEU A 91 -0.15 -13.44 7.30
CA LEU A 91 -1.57 -13.22 7.03
C LEU A 91 -2.21 -12.27 8.05
N LYS A 92 -1.87 -12.40 9.34
CA LYS A 92 -2.37 -11.50 10.41
C LYS A 92 -1.86 -10.05 10.21
N LEU A 93 -0.59 -9.89 9.82
CA LEU A 93 0.01 -8.58 9.53
C LEU A 93 -0.66 -7.92 8.32
N LEU A 94 -0.93 -8.67 7.25
CA LEU A 94 -1.57 -8.15 6.05
C LEU A 94 -2.98 -7.59 6.30
N ASP A 95 -3.75 -8.15 7.23
CA ASP A 95 -5.08 -7.62 7.57
C ASP A 95 -4.99 -6.18 8.14
N GLY A 96 -3.98 -5.91 8.97
CA GLY A 96 -3.69 -4.57 9.47
C GLY A 96 -3.07 -3.65 8.40
N GLY A 97 -2.13 -4.17 7.62
CA GLY A 97 -1.46 -3.45 6.55
C GLY A 97 -2.43 -2.92 5.48
N ARG A 98 -3.48 -3.67 5.15
CA ARG A 98 -4.53 -3.22 4.23
C ARG A 98 -5.25 -1.97 4.72
N ILE A 99 -5.53 -1.86 6.02
CA ILE A 99 -6.14 -0.65 6.62
C ILE A 99 -5.19 0.54 6.48
N SER A 100 -3.90 0.34 6.74
CA SER A 100 -2.88 1.39 6.62
C SER A 100 -2.76 1.89 5.18
N ILE A 101 -2.78 0.98 4.18
CA ILE A 101 -2.77 1.38 2.76
C ILE A 101 -4.09 2.05 2.35
N ALA A 102 -5.23 1.65 2.89
CA ALA A 102 -6.49 2.36 2.66
C ALA A 102 -6.41 3.80 3.17
N ALA A 103 -5.87 4.01 4.37
CA ALA A 103 -5.67 5.35 4.94
C ALA A 103 -4.67 6.19 4.15
N LEU A 104 -3.55 5.60 3.69
CA LEU A 104 -2.60 6.27 2.80
C LEU A 104 -3.26 6.69 1.49
N SER A 105 -4.03 5.80 0.87
CA SER A 105 -4.77 6.05 -0.37
C SER A 105 -5.75 7.21 -0.20
N LEU A 106 -6.51 7.19 0.90
CA LEU A 106 -7.45 8.25 1.25
C LEU A 106 -6.74 9.61 1.40
N GLY A 107 -5.57 9.64 2.06
CA GLY A 107 -4.76 10.87 2.18
C GLY A 107 -4.30 11.40 0.83
N ILE A 108 -3.88 10.54 -0.09
CA ILE A 108 -3.50 10.91 -1.45
C ILE A 108 -4.71 11.46 -2.23
N ALA A 109 -5.86 10.78 -2.14
CA ALA A 109 -7.10 11.21 -2.80
C ALA A 109 -7.54 12.59 -2.31
N LYS A 110 -7.56 12.81 -0.98
CA LYS A 110 -7.90 14.10 -0.37
C LYS A 110 -6.96 15.22 -0.85
N GLY A 111 -5.65 15.00 -0.80
CA GLY A 111 -4.68 15.99 -1.25
C GLY A 111 -4.81 16.31 -2.75
N ALA A 112 -5.05 15.31 -3.59
CA ALA A 112 -5.28 15.51 -5.02
C ALA A 112 -6.58 16.30 -5.29
N TYR A 113 -7.65 15.99 -4.55
CA TYR A 113 -8.93 16.69 -4.62
C TYR A 113 -8.81 18.15 -4.17
N GLU A 114 -8.21 18.39 -3.00
CA GLU A 114 -8.06 19.74 -2.42
C GLU A 114 -7.28 20.66 -3.34
N CYS A 115 -6.18 20.19 -3.94
CA CYS A 115 -5.43 21.01 -4.88
C CYS A 115 -6.21 21.27 -6.19
N ALA A 116 -6.97 20.29 -6.70
CA ALA A 116 -7.82 20.48 -7.88
C ALA A 116 -8.98 21.43 -7.62
N LEU A 117 -9.64 21.31 -6.47
CA LEU A 117 -10.72 22.20 -6.03
C LEU A 117 -10.24 23.63 -5.91
N LYS A 118 -9.08 23.84 -5.27
CA LYS A 118 -8.47 25.17 -5.15
C LYS A 118 -8.18 25.75 -6.53
N TYR A 119 -7.47 25.00 -7.39
CA TYR A 119 -7.14 25.46 -8.74
C TYR A 119 -8.39 25.79 -9.57
N ALA A 120 -9.42 24.95 -9.50
CA ALA A 120 -10.67 25.19 -10.24
C ALA A 120 -11.39 26.48 -9.82
N ASN A 121 -11.25 26.91 -8.55
CA ASN A 121 -11.79 28.17 -8.04
C ASN A 121 -10.90 29.40 -8.29
N GLU A 122 -9.64 29.20 -8.65
CA GLU A 122 -8.70 30.29 -8.95
C GLU A 122 -8.53 30.54 -10.46
N ARG A 123 -8.52 29.45 -11.24
CA ARG A 123 -8.29 29.50 -12.70
C ARG A 123 -9.51 30.03 -13.43
N GLU A 124 -9.30 31.05 -14.27
CA GLU A 124 -10.34 31.62 -15.14
C GLU A 124 -10.07 31.34 -16.61
N GLN A 125 -11.11 30.94 -17.32
CA GLN A 125 -11.15 30.83 -18.78
C GLN A 125 -12.57 31.11 -19.27
N PHE A 126 -12.70 31.66 -20.45
CA PHE A 126 -13.99 32.04 -21.04
C PHE A 126 -14.82 32.97 -20.14
N ASN A 127 -14.15 33.89 -19.44
CA ASN A 127 -14.71 34.91 -18.54
C ASN A 127 -15.39 34.36 -17.28
N GLN A 128 -15.04 33.17 -16.86
CA GLN A 128 -15.52 32.55 -15.59
C GLN A 128 -14.49 31.62 -15.00
N LYS A 129 -14.66 31.28 -13.73
CA LYS A 129 -13.84 30.25 -13.06
C LYS A 129 -14.11 28.89 -13.70
N ILE A 130 -13.08 28.07 -13.83
CA ILE A 130 -13.28 26.76 -14.45
C ILE A 130 -14.17 25.84 -13.59
N PHE A 131 -14.32 26.10 -12.30
CA PHE A 131 -15.29 25.42 -11.43
C PHE A 131 -16.72 25.55 -11.94
N ASP A 132 -17.10 26.70 -12.52
CA ASP A 132 -18.46 27.00 -12.96
C ASP A 132 -18.84 26.26 -14.27
N PHE A 133 -17.88 25.62 -14.92
CA PHE A 133 -18.20 24.69 -16.00
C PHE A 133 -18.76 23.39 -15.43
N GLN A 134 -19.95 23.02 -15.86
CA GLN A 134 -20.67 21.84 -15.38
C GLN A 134 -19.81 20.56 -15.41
N SER A 135 -19.00 20.38 -16.46
CA SER A 135 -18.10 19.23 -16.62
C SER A 135 -17.00 19.19 -15.54
N VAL A 136 -16.51 20.33 -15.04
CA VAL A 136 -15.53 20.41 -13.96
C VAL A 136 -16.22 20.22 -12.60
N GLY A 137 -17.35 20.93 -12.39
CA GLY A 137 -18.12 20.80 -11.16
C GLY A 137 -18.60 19.38 -10.89
N PHE A 138 -19.06 18.65 -11.93
CA PHE A 138 -19.47 17.25 -11.81
C PHE A 138 -18.31 16.31 -11.43
N LYS A 139 -17.16 16.48 -12.05
CA LYS A 139 -15.94 15.73 -11.67
C LYS A 139 -15.59 15.92 -10.20
N LEU A 140 -15.59 17.17 -9.74
CA LEU A 140 -15.31 17.48 -8.33
C LEU A 140 -16.34 16.88 -7.39
N ALA A 141 -17.62 16.86 -7.76
CA ALA A 141 -18.68 16.21 -6.98
C ALA A 141 -18.50 14.68 -6.90
N GLU A 142 -18.14 14.02 -8.00
CA GLU A 142 -17.82 12.59 -8.03
C GLU A 142 -16.60 12.26 -7.18
N MET A 143 -15.51 13.05 -7.33
CA MET A 143 -14.31 12.90 -6.50
C MET A 143 -14.62 13.01 -5.01
N ALA A 144 -15.38 14.02 -4.60
CA ALA A 144 -15.79 14.21 -3.21
C ALA A 144 -16.60 13.03 -2.68
N THR A 145 -17.57 12.54 -3.46
CA THR A 145 -18.43 11.40 -3.09
C THR A 145 -17.61 10.13 -2.91
N ASN A 146 -16.70 9.84 -3.85
CA ASN A 146 -15.84 8.64 -3.78
C ASN A 146 -14.87 8.70 -2.58
N ILE A 147 -14.33 9.88 -2.27
CA ILE A 147 -13.47 10.10 -1.09
C ILE A 147 -14.25 9.81 0.20
N GLU A 148 -15.47 10.33 0.34
CA GLU A 148 -16.31 10.10 1.52
C GLU A 148 -16.63 8.61 1.69
N ALA A 149 -17.00 7.91 0.61
CA ALA A 149 -17.23 6.49 0.66
C ALA A 149 -15.96 5.69 1.05
N ALA A 150 -14.79 6.08 0.53
CA ALA A 150 -13.52 5.48 0.90
C ALA A 150 -13.18 5.72 2.37
N GLU A 151 -13.46 6.91 2.89
CA GLU A 151 -13.25 7.24 4.31
C GLU A 151 -14.13 6.38 5.22
N LEU A 152 -15.41 6.28 4.93
CA LEU A 152 -16.35 5.48 5.71
C LEU A 152 -15.94 3.99 5.76
N LEU A 153 -15.52 3.42 4.63
CA LEU A 153 -15.02 2.04 4.59
C LEU A 153 -13.74 1.87 5.40
N THR A 154 -12.81 2.82 5.29
CA THR A 154 -11.53 2.79 6.01
C THR A 154 -11.73 2.92 7.51
N ARG A 155 -12.56 3.87 7.95
CA ARG A 155 -12.92 4.06 9.36
C ARG A 155 -13.60 2.81 9.93
N LYS A 156 -14.56 2.23 9.20
CA LYS A 156 -15.23 0.99 9.61
C LYS A 156 -14.24 -0.16 9.81
N ALA A 157 -13.28 -0.32 8.91
CA ALA A 157 -12.25 -1.36 9.03
C ALA A 157 -11.35 -1.11 10.27
N GLY A 158 -10.98 0.14 10.54
CA GLY A 158 -10.24 0.52 11.74
C GLY A 158 -11.00 0.21 13.03
N MET A 159 -12.27 0.64 13.13
CA MET A 159 -13.12 0.40 14.29
C MET A 159 -13.29 -1.10 14.60
N LEU A 160 -13.52 -1.93 13.59
CA LEU A 160 -13.61 -3.38 13.78
C LEU A 160 -12.30 -3.96 14.33
N LYS A 161 -11.15 -3.48 13.84
CA LYS A 161 -9.84 -3.90 14.34
C LYS A 161 -9.63 -3.49 15.80
N ASP A 162 -9.97 -2.27 16.15
CA ASP A 162 -9.84 -1.75 17.52
C ASP A 162 -10.73 -2.50 18.52
N ASN A 163 -11.90 -2.96 18.06
CA ASN A 163 -12.79 -3.81 18.83
C ASN A 163 -12.36 -5.29 18.92
N GLY A 164 -11.23 -5.67 18.30
CA GLY A 164 -10.77 -7.06 18.26
C GLY A 164 -11.58 -7.99 17.34
N GLU A 165 -12.42 -7.42 16.47
CA GLU A 165 -13.25 -8.16 15.54
C GLU A 165 -12.45 -8.65 14.31
N LYS A 166 -12.99 -9.66 13.60
CA LYS A 166 -12.40 -10.15 12.36
C LYS A 166 -12.52 -9.10 11.25
N VAL A 167 -11.38 -8.63 10.74
CA VAL A 167 -11.34 -7.53 9.76
C VAL A 167 -11.00 -7.93 8.34
N THR A 168 -10.66 -9.19 8.07
CA THR A 168 -10.14 -9.67 6.77
C THR A 168 -10.98 -9.20 5.58
N LYS A 169 -12.31 -9.33 5.64
CA LYS A 169 -13.21 -8.89 4.58
C LYS A 169 -13.25 -7.37 4.47
N MET A 170 -13.44 -6.68 5.60
CA MET A 170 -13.61 -5.22 5.60
C MET A 170 -12.31 -4.49 5.25
N SER A 171 -11.15 -4.96 5.74
CA SER A 171 -9.86 -4.37 5.39
C SER A 171 -9.54 -4.52 3.90
N ALA A 172 -9.90 -5.67 3.29
CA ALA A 172 -9.75 -5.87 1.86
C ALA A 172 -10.69 -4.97 1.04
N MET A 173 -11.96 -4.78 1.46
CA MET A 173 -12.91 -3.85 0.82
C MET A 173 -12.42 -2.40 0.93
N ALA A 174 -12.00 -1.97 2.10
CA ALA A 174 -11.48 -0.62 2.34
C ALA A 174 -10.25 -0.35 1.47
N LYS A 175 -9.27 -1.27 1.46
CA LYS A 175 -8.06 -1.14 0.66
C LYS A 175 -8.37 -1.10 -0.84
N LEU A 176 -9.21 -1.99 -1.33
CA LEU A 176 -9.61 -2.02 -2.73
C LEU A 176 -10.24 -0.70 -3.15
N PHE A 177 -11.29 -0.27 -2.45
CA PHE A 177 -12.04 0.92 -2.81
C PHE A 177 -11.18 2.18 -2.69
N ALA A 178 -10.50 2.39 -1.56
CA ALA A 178 -9.69 3.58 -1.34
C ALA A 178 -8.53 3.70 -2.33
N SER A 179 -7.87 2.58 -2.70
CA SER A 179 -6.74 2.62 -3.63
C SER A 179 -7.17 2.90 -5.08
N GLU A 180 -8.29 2.36 -5.53
CA GLU A 180 -8.86 2.66 -6.86
C GLU A 180 -9.36 4.12 -6.89
N THR A 181 -10.07 4.58 -5.86
CA THR A 181 -10.46 5.98 -5.70
C THR A 181 -9.27 6.93 -5.75
N ALA A 182 -8.15 6.60 -5.09
CA ALA A 182 -6.96 7.45 -5.12
C ALA A 182 -6.38 7.59 -6.54
N VAL A 183 -6.36 6.52 -7.31
CA VAL A 183 -5.90 6.56 -8.72
C VAL A 183 -6.86 7.39 -9.57
N GLU A 184 -8.17 7.18 -9.45
CA GLU A 184 -9.18 7.92 -10.19
C GLU A 184 -9.14 9.42 -9.87
N VAL A 185 -9.21 9.77 -8.59
CA VAL A 185 -9.20 11.17 -8.12
C VAL A 185 -7.90 11.88 -8.52
N SER A 186 -6.76 11.23 -8.40
CA SER A 186 -5.49 11.84 -8.80
C SER A 186 -5.37 12.03 -10.31
N ASN A 187 -5.94 11.11 -11.12
CA ASN A 187 -6.04 11.27 -12.56
C ASN A 187 -6.92 12.47 -12.94
N GLU A 188 -8.11 12.58 -12.32
CA GLU A 188 -9.00 13.71 -12.57
C GLU A 188 -8.41 15.04 -12.08
N SER A 189 -7.63 15.02 -11.00
CA SER A 189 -6.87 16.20 -10.56
C SER A 189 -5.93 16.69 -11.65
N VAL A 190 -5.11 15.80 -12.24
CA VAL A 190 -4.23 16.16 -13.38
C VAL A 190 -5.06 16.72 -14.55
N GLN A 191 -6.20 16.11 -14.85
CA GLN A 191 -7.08 16.56 -15.93
C GLN A 191 -7.66 17.96 -15.69
N ILE A 192 -8.07 18.29 -14.45
CA ILE A 192 -8.58 19.62 -14.08
C ILE A 192 -7.49 20.69 -14.20
N PHE A 193 -6.26 20.37 -13.82
CA PHE A 193 -5.11 21.28 -14.03
C PHE A 193 -4.72 21.47 -15.51
N GLY A 194 -5.12 20.55 -16.40
CA GLY A 194 -4.73 20.56 -17.80
C GLY A 194 -3.21 20.50 -17.99
N GLY A 195 -2.64 21.36 -18.83
CA GLY A 195 -1.19 21.38 -19.08
C GLY A 195 -0.34 21.56 -17.82
N TYR A 196 -0.80 22.35 -16.86
CA TYR A 196 -0.11 22.52 -15.56
C TYR A 196 -0.13 21.25 -14.69
N GLY A 197 -1.13 20.40 -14.82
CA GLY A 197 -1.18 19.11 -14.13
C GLY A 197 -0.13 18.11 -14.61
N PHE A 198 0.42 18.33 -15.82
CA PHE A 198 1.45 17.50 -16.43
C PHE A 198 2.88 17.99 -16.15
N THR A 199 3.03 19.16 -15.53
CA THR A 199 4.31 19.74 -15.13
C THR A 199 4.55 19.52 -13.63
N LYS A 200 5.81 19.70 -13.20
CA LYS A 200 6.19 19.55 -11.78
C LYS A 200 5.97 20.81 -10.95
N ASP A 201 5.42 21.87 -11.55
CA ASP A 201 5.15 23.13 -10.86
C ASP A 201 3.98 23.01 -9.88
N PHE A 202 3.11 22.05 -10.12
CA PHE A 202 1.96 21.71 -9.26
C PHE A 202 2.02 20.25 -8.77
N PRO A 203 1.43 19.94 -7.63
CA PRO A 203 1.54 18.60 -7.02
C PRO A 203 0.66 17.53 -7.68
N ALA A 204 -0.21 17.89 -8.64
CA ALA A 204 -1.16 16.96 -9.26
C ALA A 204 -0.47 15.74 -9.88
N GLU A 205 0.62 15.95 -10.65
CA GLU A 205 1.39 14.86 -11.25
C GLU A 205 2.00 13.93 -10.22
N LYS A 206 2.38 14.46 -9.04
CA LYS A 206 2.96 13.69 -7.96
C LYS A 206 1.91 12.79 -7.31
N TYR A 207 0.72 13.31 -7.02
CA TYR A 207 -0.38 12.49 -6.48
C TYR A 207 -0.74 11.34 -7.41
N PHE A 208 -0.80 11.59 -8.72
CA PHE A 208 -1.07 10.57 -9.73
C PHE A 208 -0.03 9.44 -9.71
N ARG A 209 1.26 9.79 -9.67
CA ARG A 209 2.34 8.79 -9.62
C ARG A 209 2.37 8.02 -8.30
N ASP A 210 2.14 8.70 -7.19
CA ASP A 210 2.17 8.10 -5.86
C ASP A 210 0.97 7.18 -5.62
N ALA A 211 -0.23 7.55 -6.08
CA ALA A 211 -1.46 6.77 -5.95
C ALA A 211 -1.33 5.37 -6.55
N LYS A 212 -0.56 5.22 -7.64
CA LYS A 212 -0.46 3.93 -8.33
C LYS A 212 0.10 2.82 -7.47
N LEU A 213 1.01 3.12 -6.53
CA LEU A 213 1.53 2.12 -5.59
C LEU A 213 0.41 1.48 -4.76
N CYS A 214 -0.60 2.26 -4.38
CA CYS A 214 -1.67 1.81 -3.49
C CYS A 214 -2.50 0.66 -4.07
N THR A 215 -2.60 0.55 -5.40
CA THR A 215 -3.29 -0.58 -6.07
C THR A 215 -2.44 -1.85 -6.19
N ILE A 216 -1.14 -1.76 -5.86
CA ILE A 216 -0.16 -2.84 -6.01
C ILE A 216 0.31 -3.37 -4.65
N GLY A 217 0.75 -2.48 -3.77
CA GLY A 217 1.30 -2.82 -2.45
C GLY A 217 0.26 -3.45 -1.51
N GLU A 218 0.70 -4.26 -0.54
CA GLU A 218 -0.13 -5.01 0.42
C GLU A 218 -1.19 -5.91 -0.24
N GLY A 219 -0.84 -6.44 -1.42
CA GLY A 219 -1.71 -7.23 -2.27
C GLY A 219 -2.46 -6.39 -3.31
N THR A 220 -2.34 -6.79 -4.57
CA THR A 220 -2.96 -6.08 -5.70
C THR A 220 -4.49 -6.02 -5.58
N SER A 221 -5.12 -5.12 -6.35
CA SER A 221 -6.59 -5.05 -6.43
C SER A 221 -7.24 -6.41 -6.76
N SER A 222 -6.60 -7.23 -7.59
CA SER A 222 -7.06 -8.60 -7.90
C SER A 222 -6.99 -9.51 -6.67
N ILE A 223 -5.93 -9.41 -5.86
CA ILE A 223 -5.81 -10.15 -4.59
C ILE A 223 -6.89 -9.72 -3.60
N GLN A 224 -7.19 -8.40 -3.50
CA GLN A 224 -8.27 -7.93 -2.63
C GLN A 224 -9.62 -8.52 -3.07
N LYS A 225 -9.93 -8.51 -4.36
CA LYS A 225 -11.16 -9.12 -4.90
C LYS A 225 -11.24 -10.61 -4.59
N MET A 226 -10.13 -11.33 -4.68
CA MET A 226 -10.06 -12.76 -4.33
C MET A 226 -10.32 -12.99 -2.83
N VAL A 227 -9.74 -12.17 -1.95
CA VAL A 227 -9.97 -12.24 -0.50
C VAL A 227 -11.43 -11.96 -0.18
N ILE A 228 -12.01 -10.88 -0.73
CA ILE A 228 -13.41 -10.51 -0.54
C ILE A 228 -14.33 -11.65 -0.98
N SER A 229 -14.14 -12.19 -2.19
CA SER A 229 -14.95 -13.28 -2.73
C SER A 229 -14.91 -14.53 -1.84
N ARG A 230 -13.71 -14.88 -1.33
CA ARG A 230 -13.56 -15.99 -0.41
C ARG A 230 -14.30 -15.78 0.92
N GLU A 231 -14.27 -14.57 1.48
CA GLU A 231 -14.96 -14.26 2.73
C GLU A 231 -16.48 -14.22 2.53
N ILE A 232 -16.99 -13.66 1.43
CA ILE A 232 -18.43 -13.68 1.08
C ILE A 232 -18.96 -15.12 0.99
N LYS A 233 -18.18 -16.02 0.39
CA LYS A 233 -18.58 -17.45 0.30
C LYS A 233 -18.75 -18.11 1.67
N LYS A 234 -18.06 -17.63 2.70
CA LYS A 234 -18.22 -18.13 4.08
C LYS A 234 -19.48 -17.63 4.76
N ASP A 235 -19.98 -16.44 4.35
CA ASP A 235 -21.19 -15.84 4.92
C ASP A 235 -22.46 -16.62 4.53
N VAL A 236 -22.40 -17.48 3.50
CA VAL A 236 -23.54 -18.27 2.98
C VAL A 236 -23.64 -19.66 3.66
N LYS A 237 -22.68 -20.00 4.51
CA LYS A 237 -22.68 -21.25 5.29
C LYS A 237 -23.22 -21.00 6.69
#